data_3c3d49eb4a2a1b2ad20ada1ef2b2b0b3
#
_entry.id   3c3d49eb4a2a1b2ad20ada1ef2b2b0b3
#
_cell.length_a   1.000
_cell.length_b   1.000
_cell.length_c   1.000
_cell.angle_alpha   90.00
_cell.angle_beta   90.00
_cell.angle_gamma   90.00
#
_symmetry.space_group_name_H-M   'P 1'
#
loop_
_entity.id
_entity.type
_entity.pdbx_description
1 polymer ?
#
loop_
_entity_poly.entity_id
_entity_poly.type
_entity_poly.pdbx_seq_one_letter_code
_entity_poly.pdbx_strand_id
1 'polypeptide(L)'
;MNKFPHFKKRPGEGTPMILAIVLVLLMLFCAIAEYSRIWIISQGVKEATQQAVLSTVNDNYDDVYHAVREGYAAGWSPDDSGGWNQSVDEGDVYAQLSRILGLTGDGESYVKYAEGQMEFSISDLTVEIRNNALASGQSAGYTAVAELELTVPVRFLGIAFPAAQMTLHTEAKYIPLF
;
A
#
# COMPACT_ATOMS: atom_id res chain seq x y z
N MET A 1 -55.01 17.07 -46.83
CA MET A 1 -54.65 18.02 -45.75
C MET A 1 -54.44 17.24 -44.46
N ASN A 2 -53.20 16.88 -44.17
CA ASN A 2 -52.84 16.08 -42.97
C ASN A 2 -52.63 17.04 -41.80
N LYS A 3 -53.53 17.02 -40.80
CA LYS A 3 -53.36 17.68 -39.51
C LYS A 3 -52.44 16.85 -38.67
N PHE A 4 -51.16 17.26 -38.52
CA PHE A 4 -50.25 16.73 -37.49
C PHE A 4 -50.82 17.06 -36.07
N PRO A 5 -50.92 16.12 -35.15
CA PRO A 5 -51.38 16.42 -33.80
C PRO A 5 -50.34 17.31 -33.12
N HIS A 6 -50.72 18.52 -32.75
CA HIS A 6 -49.92 19.39 -31.89
C HIS A 6 -49.79 18.71 -30.52
N PHE A 7 -48.61 18.18 -30.21
CA PHE A 7 -48.22 17.79 -28.87
C PHE A 7 -48.26 19.03 -27.97
N LYS A 8 -49.32 19.18 -27.22
CA LYS A 8 -49.50 20.24 -26.22
C LYS A 8 -48.48 19.95 -25.10
N LYS A 9 -47.33 20.61 -25.10
CA LYS A 9 -46.35 20.56 -24.00
C LYS A 9 -47.05 21.01 -22.73
N ARG A 10 -47.28 20.09 -21.79
CA ARG A 10 -47.82 20.42 -20.48
C ARG A 10 -46.67 21.08 -19.69
N PRO A 11 -46.82 22.30 -19.18
CA PRO A 11 -45.85 22.91 -18.29
C PRO A 11 -45.83 22.12 -16.98
N GLY A 12 -44.76 21.34 -16.73
CA GLY A 12 -44.63 20.53 -15.50
C GLY A 12 -44.00 19.14 -15.72
N GLU A 13 -43.99 18.59 -16.93
CA GLU A 13 -43.41 17.27 -17.20
C GLU A 13 -41.88 17.23 -17.17
N GLY A 14 -41.21 18.38 -17.24
CA GLY A 14 -39.73 18.45 -17.18
C GLY A 14 -39.13 18.35 -15.78
N THR A 15 -39.86 18.76 -14.75
CA THR A 15 -39.36 18.82 -13.37
C THR A 15 -38.96 17.45 -12.81
N PRO A 16 -39.74 16.38 -12.91
CA PRO A 16 -39.32 15.07 -12.40
C PRO A 16 -38.13 14.48 -13.18
N MET A 17 -38.04 14.77 -14.49
CA MET A 17 -36.89 14.35 -15.30
C MET A 17 -35.59 15.06 -14.88
N ILE A 18 -35.66 16.38 -14.64
CA ILE A 18 -34.51 17.15 -14.14
C ILE A 18 -34.06 16.63 -12.78
N LEU A 19 -35.04 16.38 -11.87
CA LEU A 19 -34.74 15.82 -10.55
C LEU A 19 -34.04 14.45 -10.66
N ALA A 20 -34.55 13.56 -11.54
CA ALA A 20 -33.95 12.26 -11.78
C ALA A 20 -32.51 12.37 -12.29
N ILE A 21 -32.23 13.28 -13.24
CA ILE A 21 -30.88 13.54 -13.75
C ILE A 21 -29.96 14.03 -12.64
N VAL A 22 -30.40 14.97 -11.80
CA VAL A 22 -29.61 15.49 -10.68
C VAL A 22 -29.29 14.38 -9.68
N LEU A 23 -30.26 13.50 -9.35
CA LEU A 23 -30.01 12.35 -8.47
C LEU A 23 -28.97 11.38 -9.05
N VAL A 24 -29.07 11.05 -10.34
CA VAL A 24 -28.10 10.18 -11.01
C VAL A 24 -26.69 10.81 -10.99
N LEU A 25 -26.57 12.10 -11.26
CA LEU A 25 -25.28 12.81 -11.21
C LEU A 25 -24.71 12.82 -9.79
N LEU A 26 -25.54 13.01 -8.78
CA LEU A 26 -25.12 12.98 -7.37
C LEU A 26 -24.64 11.58 -6.96
N MET A 27 -25.34 10.52 -7.37
CA MET A 27 -24.92 9.14 -7.14
C MET A 27 -23.57 8.85 -7.83
N LEU A 28 -23.40 9.31 -9.07
CA LEU A 28 -22.15 9.15 -9.80
C LEU A 28 -21.00 9.88 -9.09
N PHE A 29 -21.23 11.09 -8.61
CA PHE A 29 -20.24 11.85 -7.86
C PHE A 29 -19.84 11.13 -6.57
N CYS A 30 -20.81 10.59 -5.81
CA CYS A 30 -20.51 9.81 -4.61
C CYS A 30 -19.68 8.55 -4.93
N ALA A 31 -19.97 7.86 -6.04
CA ALA A 31 -19.21 6.68 -6.45
C ALA A 31 -17.77 7.04 -6.82
N ILE A 32 -17.55 8.15 -7.53
CA ILE A 32 -16.21 8.65 -7.87
C ILE A 32 -15.44 9.05 -6.60
N ALA A 33 -16.11 9.71 -5.64
CA ALA A 33 -15.48 10.12 -4.39
C ALA A 33 -15.02 8.89 -3.57
N GLU A 34 -15.86 7.83 -3.48
CA GLU A 34 -15.49 6.60 -2.77
C GLU A 34 -14.36 5.87 -3.47
N TYR A 35 -14.37 5.76 -4.79
CA TYR A 35 -13.26 5.21 -5.55
C TYR A 35 -11.95 5.97 -5.32
N SER A 36 -12.01 7.31 -5.34
CA SER A 36 -10.84 8.16 -5.08
C SER A 36 -10.30 7.96 -3.67
N ARG A 37 -11.17 7.78 -2.66
CA ARG A 37 -10.77 7.49 -1.28
C ARG A 37 -9.97 6.19 -1.20
N ILE A 38 -10.48 5.10 -1.80
CA ILE A 38 -9.80 3.80 -1.82
C ILE A 38 -8.42 3.94 -2.49
N TRP A 39 -8.36 4.64 -3.61
CA TRP A 39 -7.12 4.84 -4.35
C TRP A 39 -6.07 5.63 -3.53
N ILE A 40 -6.48 6.70 -2.85
CA ILE A 40 -5.61 7.52 -1.99
C ILE A 40 -5.07 6.68 -0.83
N ILE A 41 -5.93 5.89 -0.16
CA ILE A 41 -5.51 4.98 0.93
C ILE A 41 -4.48 3.98 0.41
N SER A 42 -4.74 3.33 -0.72
CA SER A 42 -3.84 2.36 -1.34
C SER A 42 -2.45 2.96 -1.63
N GLN A 43 -2.40 4.16 -2.22
CA GLN A 43 -1.14 4.85 -2.48
C GLN A 43 -0.43 5.25 -1.18
N GLY A 44 -1.15 5.79 -0.20
CA GLY A 44 -0.58 6.18 1.09
C GLY A 44 0.01 4.99 1.84
N VAL A 45 -0.66 3.84 1.86
CA VAL A 45 -0.15 2.61 2.47
C VAL A 45 1.08 2.10 1.72
N LYS A 46 1.05 2.11 0.38
CA LYS A 46 2.21 1.71 -0.44
C LYS A 46 3.44 2.58 -0.18
N GLU A 47 3.28 3.89 -0.13
CA GLU A 47 4.37 4.83 0.17
C GLU A 47 4.91 4.64 1.59
N ALA A 48 4.02 4.44 2.58
CA ALA A 48 4.42 4.17 3.95
C ALA A 48 5.18 2.84 4.09
N THR A 49 4.74 1.79 3.38
CA THR A 49 5.44 0.51 3.32
C THR A 49 6.83 0.66 2.71
N GLN A 50 6.94 1.40 1.63
CA GLN A 50 8.24 1.70 1.01
C GLN A 50 9.18 2.44 1.96
N GLN A 51 8.67 3.42 2.71
CA GLN A 51 9.46 4.13 3.72
C GLN A 51 9.87 3.23 4.89
N ALA A 52 8.99 2.36 5.37
CA ALA A 52 9.29 1.41 6.43
C ALA A 52 10.39 0.42 6.01
N VAL A 53 10.29 -0.13 4.80
CA VAL A 53 11.30 -1.03 4.23
C VAL A 53 12.63 -0.31 4.00
N LEU A 54 12.63 0.93 3.51
CA LEU A 54 13.85 1.75 3.38
C LEU A 54 14.50 2.04 4.73
N SER A 55 13.70 2.26 5.80
CA SER A 55 14.23 2.43 7.15
C SER A 55 14.98 1.18 7.61
N THR A 56 14.37 0.00 7.42
CA THR A 56 15.00 -1.28 7.73
C THR A 56 16.31 -1.50 6.94
N VAL A 57 16.31 -1.16 5.65
CA VAL A 57 17.54 -1.20 4.82
C VAL A 57 18.61 -0.27 5.37
N ASN A 58 18.25 0.94 5.81
CA ASN A 58 19.19 1.89 6.39
C ASN A 58 19.70 1.47 7.76
N ASP A 59 18.88 0.82 8.58
CA ASP A 59 19.29 0.30 9.91
C ASP A 59 20.33 -0.82 9.75
N ASN A 60 20.23 -1.63 8.71
CA ASN A 60 21.21 -2.64 8.35
C ASN A 60 22.44 -2.07 7.58
N TYR A 61 22.42 -0.78 7.25
CA TYR A 61 23.45 -0.16 6.43
C TYR A 61 24.84 -0.21 7.09
N ASP A 62 24.92 -0.04 8.40
CA ASP A 62 26.20 -0.06 9.13
C ASP A 62 26.88 -1.41 8.98
N ASP A 63 26.15 -2.51 9.12
CA ASP A 63 26.70 -3.86 8.98
C ASP A 63 27.13 -4.16 7.55
N VAL A 64 26.34 -3.74 6.56
CA VAL A 64 26.63 -3.95 5.14
C VAL A 64 27.74 -3.03 4.67
N TYR A 65 27.81 -1.77 5.12
CA TYR A 65 28.77 -0.77 4.66
C TYR A 65 30.18 -1.06 5.14
N HIS A 66 30.38 -1.40 6.40
CA HIS A 66 31.70 -1.73 6.94
C HIS A 66 32.29 -2.95 6.24
N ALA A 67 31.48 -3.96 5.96
CA ALA A 67 31.91 -5.16 5.29
C ALA A 67 32.28 -4.93 3.80
N VAL A 68 31.56 -4.09 3.08
CA VAL A 68 31.89 -3.73 1.68
C VAL A 68 33.20 -2.93 1.62
N ARG A 69 33.42 -2.01 2.55
CA ARG A 69 34.65 -1.20 2.59
C ARG A 69 35.90 -2.00 2.94
N GLU A 70 35.76 -3.02 3.80
CA GLU A 70 36.87 -3.84 4.28
C GLU A 70 37.10 -5.10 3.44
N GLY A 71 36.29 -5.32 2.39
CA GLY A 71 36.40 -6.47 1.48
C GLY A 71 35.87 -7.78 2.07
N TYR A 72 35.12 -7.72 3.15
CA TYR A 72 34.46 -8.86 3.78
C TYR A 72 33.01 -9.02 3.32
N ALA A 73 32.46 -10.17 3.63
CA ALA A 73 31.14 -10.64 3.23
C ALA A 73 29.99 -9.80 3.85
N ALA A 74 29.69 -8.67 3.23
CA ALA A 74 28.65 -7.73 3.65
C ALA A 74 27.33 -8.42 4.05
N GLY A 75 26.97 -8.39 5.33
CA GLY A 75 25.77 -9.03 5.84
C GLY A 75 25.80 -10.57 5.81
N TRP A 76 26.98 -11.17 5.75
CA TRP A 76 27.17 -12.60 5.87
C TRP A 76 28.10 -12.91 7.05
N SER A 77 27.75 -13.87 7.89
CA SER A 77 28.55 -14.38 8.98
C SER A 77 28.99 -15.82 8.73
N PRO A 78 30.22 -16.20 9.10
CA PRO A 78 30.66 -17.60 8.97
C PRO A 78 29.82 -18.49 9.89
N ASP A 79 29.46 -19.64 9.39
CA ASP A 79 28.77 -20.71 10.12
C ASP A 79 29.78 -21.71 10.70
N ASP A 80 29.43 -22.37 11.80
CA ASP A 80 30.26 -23.39 12.47
C ASP A 80 30.56 -24.60 11.58
N SER A 81 29.81 -24.80 10.50
CA SER A 81 30.03 -25.86 9.49
C SER A 81 30.97 -25.47 8.35
N GLY A 82 31.53 -24.22 8.38
CA GLY A 82 32.38 -23.68 7.32
C GLY A 82 31.59 -23.07 6.15
N GLY A 83 30.29 -22.89 6.31
CA GLY A 83 29.42 -22.15 5.40
C GLY A 83 29.33 -20.66 5.79
N TRP A 84 28.41 -19.95 5.10
CA TRP A 84 28.11 -18.55 5.34
C TRP A 84 26.59 -18.38 5.51
N ASN A 85 26.17 -17.79 6.63
CA ASN A 85 24.78 -17.44 6.90
C ASN A 85 24.55 -15.96 6.66
N GLN A 86 23.37 -15.62 6.12
CA GLN A 86 22.95 -14.24 5.99
C GLN A 86 22.65 -13.69 7.39
N SER A 87 23.29 -12.57 7.75
CA SER A 87 23.15 -11.91 9.06
C SER A 87 22.37 -10.59 8.96
N VAL A 88 21.56 -10.43 7.92
CA VAL A 88 20.74 -9.23 7.73
C VAL A 88 19.43 -9.39 8.49
N ASP A 89 19.10 -8.40 9.31
CA ASP A 89 17.84 -8.35 10.06
C ASP A 89 16.70 -7.83 9.14
N GLU A 90 15.59 -8.54 9.10
CA GLU A 90 14.37 -8.09 8.40
C GLU A 90 13.72 -6.88 9.09
N GLY A 91 14.16 -6.57 10.32
CA GLY A 91 13.67 -5.46 11.12
C GLY A 91 12.20 -5.59 11.51
N ASP A 92 11.73 -4.65 12.31
CA ASP A 92 10.32 -4.58 12.66
C ASP A 92 9.58 -3.60 11.72
N VAL A 93 9.31 -4.06 10.49
CA VAL A 93 8.59 -3.27 9.49
C VAL A 93 7.17 -2.94 9.97
N TYR A 94 6.52 -3.80 10.75
CA TYR A 94 5.22 -3.51 11.35
C TYR A 94 5.28 -2.35 12.35
N ALA A 95 6.30 -2.31 13.21
CA ALA A 95 6.47 -1.20 14.14
C ALA A 95 6.71 0.13 13.40
N GLN A 96 7.49 0.09 12.34
CA GLN A 96 7.71 1.28 11.49
C GLN A 96 6.41 1.73 10.81
N LEU A 97 5.65 0.80 10.19
CA LEU A 97 4.35 1.10 9.59
C LEU A 97 3.35 1.64 10.62
N SER A 98 3.29 1.02 11.81
CA SER A 98 2.42 1.48 12.90
C SER A 98 2.74 2.90 13.33
N ARG A 99 4.02 3.27 13.34
CA ARG A 99 4.47 4.63 13.66
C ARG A 99 4.12 5.63 12.55
N ILE A 100 4.34 5.27 11.28
CA ILE A 100 4.10 6.15 10.13
C ILE A 100 2.61 6.38 9.92
N LEU A 101 1.82 5.31 9.95
CA LEU A 101 0.39 5.34 9.65
C LEU A 101 -0.48 5.54 10.90
N GLY A 102 0.08 5.40 12.11
CA GLY A 102 -0.66 5.42 13.37
C GLY A 102 -1.66 4.26 13.44
N LEU A 103 -1.17 3.04 13.21
CA LEU A 103 -1.98 1.83 13.28
C LEU A 103 -2.13 1.37 14.71
N THR A 104 -3.21 0.62 14.96
CA THR A 104 -3.45 -0.10 16.21
C THR A 104 -3.65 -1.57 15.88
N GLY A 105 -2.96 -2.48 16.56
CA GLY A 105 -3.07 -3.91 16.25
C GLY A 105 -2.34 -4.76 17.27
N ASP A 106 -2.50 -6.08 17.18
CA ASP A 106 -2.05 -7.10 18.13
C ASP A 106 -1.11 -8.15 17.52
N GLY A 107 -0.58 -7.90 16.32
CA GLY A 107 0.42 -8.75 15.67
C GLY A 107 -0.08 -9.50 14.43
N GLU A 108 -1.35 -9.86 14.33
CA GLU A 108 -1.91 -10.51 13.13
C GLU A 108 -2.55 -9.52 12.15
N SER A 109 -3.17 -8.47 12.69
CA SER A 109 -3.86 -7.45 11.91
C SER A 109 -3.67 -6.07 12.53
N TYR A 110 -3.35 -5.11 11.72
CA TYR A 110 -3.17 -3.72 12.10
C TYR A 110 -4.24 -2.85 11.47
N VAL A 111 -4.93 -2.06 12.28
CA VAL A 111 -6.11 -1.30 11.87
C VAL A 111 -5.86 0.19 12.04
N LYS A 112 -6.25 0.97 11.04
CA LYS A 112 -6.36 2.43 11.12
C LYS A 112 -7.78 2.81 11.43
N TYR A 113 -7.93 3.64 12.45
CA TYR A 113 -9.21 4.27 12.79
C TYR A 113 -9.19 5.75 12.45
N ALA A 114 -10.25 6.24 11.84
CA ALA A 114 -10.52 7.66 11.64
C ALA A 114 -11.93 7.95 12.16
N GLU A 115 -12.06 8.97 13.02
CA GLU A 115 -13.34 9.38 13.64
C GLU A 115 -14.09 8.22 14.33
N GLY A 116 -13.35 7.28 14.94
CA GLY A 116 -13.92 6.10 15.62
C GLY A 116 -14.40 5.00 14.68
N GLN A 117 -14.16 5.09 13.39
CA GLN A 117 -14.52 4.08 12.39
C GLN A 117 -13.26 3.49 11.76
N MET A 118 -13.31 2.20 11.43
CA MET A 118 -12.22 1.55 10.71
C MET A 118 -12.10 2.18 9.31
N GLU A 119 -10.92 2.73 9.02
CA GLU A 119 -10.59 3.33 7.74
C GLU A 119 -10.00 2.29 6.79
N PHE A 120 -9.07 1.49 7.28
CA PHE A 120 -8.51 0.33 6.59
C PHE A 120 -7.82 -0.62 7.60
N SER A 121 -7.52 -1.84 7.16
CA SER A 121 -6.68 -2.78 7.89
C SER A 121 -5.58 -3.36 7.00
N ILE A 122 -4.46 -3.70 7.62
CA ILE A 122 -3.30 -4.33 6.98
C ILE A 122 -3.08 -5.67 7.66
N SER A 123 -2.90 -6.72 6.87
CA SER A 123 -2.58 -8.07 7.31
C SER A 123 -1.55 -8.71 6.38
N ASP A 124 -1.08 -9.89 6.76
CA ASP A 124 -0.20 -10.75 5.95
C ASP A 124 1.05 -10.04 5.40
N LEU A 125 1.65 -9.15 6.21
CA LEU A 125 2.89 -8.51 5.83
C LEU A 125 4.03 -9.53 5.84
N THR A 126 4.63 -9.73 4.69
CA THR A 126 5.86 -10.48 4.51
C THR A 126 6.97 -9.58 4.00
N VAL A 127 8.17 -9.73 4.56
CA VAL A 127 9.35 -8.98 4.13
C VAL A 127 10.42 -9.99 3.75
N GLU A 128 10.93 -9.88 2.53
CA GLU A 128 12.03 -10.70 2.03
C GLU A 128 13.21 -9.79 1.72
N ILE A 129 14.35 -10.06 2.35
CA ILE A 129 15.58 -9.33 2.11
C ILE A 129 16.50 -10.19 1.27
N ARG A 130 16.93 -9.66 0.12
CA ARG A 130 17.88 -10.29 -0.78
C ARG A 130 19.20 -9.54 -0.72
N ASN A 131 20.20 -10.16 -0.13
CA ASN A 131 21.55 -9.63 -0.07
C ASN A 131 22.31 -9.91 -1.37
N ASN A 132 23.42 -9.20 -1.55
CA ASN A 132 24.37 -9.45 -2.65
C ASN A 132 24.95 -10.86 -2.57
N ALA A 133 25.13 -11.50 -3.73
CA ALA A 133 25.85 -12.75 -3.79
C ALA A 133 27.31 -12.53 -3.35
N LEU A 134 27.88 -13.50 -2.60
CA LEU A 134 29.28 -13.53 -2.16
C LEU A 134 30.30 -13.52 -3.31
N ALA A 135 29.88 -13.59 -4.57
CA ALA A 135 30.76 -13.65 -5.74
C ALA A 135 31.27 -12.24 -6.11
N SER A 136 32.59 -12.07 -6.15
CA SER A 136 33.24 -10.86 -6.62
C SER A 136 32.87 -10.54 -8.08
N GLY A 137 32.41 -9.31 -8.33
CA GLY A 137 32.15 -8.76 -9.67
C GLY A 137 30.70 -8.61 -10.07
N GLN A 138 29.74 -8.90 -9.20
CA GLN A 138 28.34 -8.58 -9.41
C GLN A 138 27.93 -7.40 -8.52
N SER A 139 27.65 -6.26 -9.11
CA SER A 139 27.02 -5.11 -8.42
C SER A 139 25.50 -5.33 -8.31
N ALA A 140 25.10 -6.42 -7.68
CA ALA A 140 23.73 -6.59 -7.29
C ALA A 140 23.50 -5.76 -6.01
N GLY A 141 22.59 -4.81 -6.00
CA GLY A 141 22.31 -4.01 -4.81
C GLY A 141 21.50 -4.84 -3.80
N TYR A 142 21.59 -4.44 -2.54
CA TYR A 142 20.71 -4.94 -1.48
C TYR A 142 19.26 -4.59 -1.81
N THR A 143 18.39 -5.59 -1.84
CA THR A 143 16.98 -5.42 -2.22
C THR A 143 16.09 -5.97 -1.11
N ALA A 144 15.15 -5.17 -0.66
CA ALA A 144 14.10 -5.59 0.25
C ALA A 144 12.75 -5.52 -0.48
N VAL A 145 12.00 -6.62 -0.39
CA VAL A 145 10.67 -6.76 -0.98
C VAL A 145 9.67 -6.94 0.15
N ALA A 146 8.62 -6.14 0.15
CA ALA A 146 7.51 -6.28 1.09
C ALA A 146 6.21 -6.51 0.33
N GLU A 147 5.42 -7.46 0.82
CA GLU A 147 4.09 -7.76 0.36
C GLU A 147 3.12 -7.75 1.54
N LEU A 148 1.96 -7.13 1.37
CA LEU A 148 0.92 -7.05 2.39
C LEU A 148 -0.47 -7.07 1.77
N GLU A 149 -1.47 -7.51 2.55
CA GLU A 149 -2.88 -7.41 2.19
C GLU A 149 -3.50 -6.17 2.83
N LEU A 150 -4.07 -5.31 1.99
CA LEU A 150 -4.81 -4.12 2.40
C LEU A 150 -6.31 -4.34 2.23
N THR A 151 -7.07 -4.20 3.30
CA THR A 151 -8.53 -4.27 3.30
C THR A 151 -9.12 -2.90 3.62
N VAL A 152 -9.91 -2.34 2.68
CA VAL A 152 -10.57 -1.03 2.82
C VAL A 152 -12.08 -1.23 2.83
N PRO A 153 -12.80 -0.88 3.93
CA PRO A 153 -14.26 -0.91 3.95
C PRO A 153 -14.83 0.07 2.93
N VAL A 154 -15.75 -0.42 2.11
CA VAL A 154 -16.47 0.39 1.11
C VAL A 154 -17.81 0.81 1.67
N ARG A 155 -18.11 2.11 1.61
CA ARG A 155 -19.36 2.69 2.12
C ARG A 155 -19.95 3.62 1.06
N PHE A 156 -21.18 3.33 0.66
CA PHE A 156 -21.89 4.14 -0.30
C PHE A 156 -23.24 4.55 0.25
N LEU A 157 -23.49 5.85 0.39
CA LEU A 157 -24.73 6.42 0.95
C LEU A 157 -25.10 5.85 2.33
N GLY A 158 -24.11 5.57 3.19
CA GLY A 158 -24.32 5.00 4.52
C GLY A 158 -24.59 3.48 4.54
N ILE A 159 -24.56 2.83 3.37
CA ILE A 159 -24.70 1.38 3.24
C ILE A 159 -23.30 0.77 3.16
N ALA A 160 -23.04 -0.26 3.96
CA ALA A 160 -21.80 -1.02 3.89
C ALA A 160 -21.85 -1.99 2.71
N PHE A 161 -20.80 -1.98 1.91
CA PHE A 161 -20.54 -2.93 0.83
C PHE A 161 -19.43 -3.90 1.23
N PRO A 162 -19.20 -4.99 0.50
CA PRO A 162 -18.02 -5.82 0.69
C PRO A 162 -16.75 -4.97 0.64
N ALA A 163 -15.83 -5.22 1.57
CA ALA A 163 -14.56 -4.49 1.62
C ALA A 163 -13.74 -4.73 0.35
N ALA A 164 -13.06 -3.71 -0.12
CA ALA A 164 -12.06 -3.84 -1.18
C ALA A 164 -10.79 -4.46 -0.57
N GLN A 165 -10.37 -5.61 -1.09
CA GLN A 165 -9.13 -6.29 -0.70
C GLN A 165 -8.15 -6.16 -1.85
N MET A 166 -6.90 -5.85 -1.53
CA MET A 166 -5.83 -5.72 -2.52
C MET A 166 -4.47 -6.08 -1.92
N THR A 167 -3.69 -6.84 -2.66
CA THR A 167 -2.30 -7.12 -2.32
C THR A 167 -1.43 -5.98 -2.82
N LEU A 168 -0.64 -5.40 -1.93
CA LEU A 168 0.34 -4.38 -2.25
C LEU A 168 1.73 -4.99 -2.23
N HIS A 169 2.45 -4.79 -3.32
CA HIS A 169 3.83 -5.21 -3.48
C HIS A 169 4.74 -3.99 -3.56
N THR A 170 5.79 -3.96 -2.76
CA THR A 170 6.73 -2.86 -2.67
C THR A 170 8.15 -3.40 -2.68
N GLU A 171 9.00 -2.82 -3.53
CA GLU A 171 10.41 -3.14 -3.62
C GLU A 171 11.23 -1.89 -3.30
N ALA A 172 12.23 -2.05 -2.41
CA ALA A 172 13.24 -1.05 -2.12
C ALA A 172 14.61 -1.63 -2.45
N LYS A 173 15.39 -0.88 -3.24
CA LYS A 173 16.73 -1.29 -3.65
C LYS A 173 17.73 -0.24 -3.22
N TYR A 174 18.77 -0.70 -2.51
CA TYR A 174 19.94 0.10 -2.19
C TYR A 174 21.10 -0.26 -3.12
N ILE A 175 21.62 0.74 -3.81
CA ILE A 175 22.81 0.61 -4.65
C ILE A 175 23.89 1.52 -4.05
N PRO A 176 24.98 0.96 -3.49
CA PRO A 176 26.08 1.79 -3.02
C PRO A 176 26.68 2.55 -4.20
N LEU A 177 26.72 3.87 -4.12
CA LEU A 177 27.41 4.74 -5.06
C LEU A 177 28.84 4.96 -4.52
N PHE A 178 29.82 4.28 -5.11
CA PHE A 178 31.23 4.50 -4.89
C PHE A 178 31.89 5.11 -6.10
#